data_664655b3295f597739637b0e48a1607a
#
_entry.id   664655b3295f597739637b0e48a1607a
#
_cell.length_a   1.000
_cell.length_b   1.000
_cell.length_c   1.000
_cell.angle_alpha   90.00
_cell.angle_beta   90.00
_cell.angle_gamma   90.00
#
_symmetry.space_group_name_H-M   'P 1'
#
loop_
_entity.id
_entity.type
_entity.pdbx_description
1 polymer ?
#
loop_
_entity_poly.entity_id
_entity_poly.type
_entity_poly.pdbx_seq_one_letter_code
_entity_poly.pdbx_strand_id
1 'polypeptide(L)' 'MPWTMDHPPASMRNLPPKVRRKAVEIANALLAERMDEAKAIRIATAKARAWALHEQRRREADAEP' A
#
# COMPACT_ATOMS: atom_id res chain seq x y z
N MET A 1 2.21 12.44 10.29
CA MET A 1 1.91 11.14 9.70
C MET A 1 2.38 10.04 10.63
N PRO A 2 1.52 9.12 11.03
CA PRO A 2 1.90 8.09 11.99
C PRO A 2 2.86 7.04 11.44
N TRP A 3 2.86 6.79 10.14
CA TRP A 3 3.78 5.82 9.54
C TRP A 3 4.60 6.42 8.43
N THR A 4 5.82 5.88 8.26
CA THR A 4 6.74 6.29 7.19
C THR A 4 7.30 5.03 6.53
N MET A 5 8.06 5.20 5.46
CA MET A 5 8.74 4.08 4.81
C MET A 5 9.72 3.38 5.74
N ASP A 6 10.37 4.14 6.61
CA ASP A 6 11.34 3.59 7.57
C ASP A 6 10.66 2.96 8.78
N HIS A 7 9.45 3.38 9.08
CA HIS A 7 8.70 2.92 10.24
C HIS A 7 7.26 2.58 9.85
N PRO A 8 7.08 1.55 8.99
CA PRO A 8 5.74 1.14 8.58
C PRO A 8 5.08 0.30 9.66
N PRO A 9 3.76 0.06 9.54
CA PRO A 9 3.11 -0.94 10.40
C PRO A 9 3.82 -2.28 10.25
N ALA A 10 3.85 -3.06 11.32
CA ALA A 10 4.57 -4.34 11.34
C ALA A 10 4.14 -5.28 10.19
N SER A 11 2.84 -5.31 9.89
CA SER A 11 2.31 -6.18 8.84
C SER A 11 2.76 -5.79 7.43
N MET A 12 3.28 -4.59 7.26
CA MET A 12 3.73 -4.09 5.96
C MET A 12 5.23 -4.25 5.73
N ARG A 13 5.97 -4.70 6.74
CA ARG A 13 7.43 -4.84 6.63
C ARG A 13 7.87 -5.80 5.53
N ASN A 14 7.07 -6.83 5.30
CA ASN A 14 7.41 -7.86 4.32
C ASN A 14 6.95 -7.53 2.90
N LEU A 15 6.29 -6.40 2.72
CA LEU A 15 5.87 -5.99 1.38
C LEU A 15 7.07 -5.45 0.59
N PRO A 16 7.11 -5.69 -0.73
CA PRO A 16 8.14 -5.06 -1.55
C PRO A 16 8.10 -3.53 -1.39
N PRO A 17 9.25 -2.85 -1.54
CA PRO A 17 9.32 -1.40 -1.28
C PRO A 17 8.25 -0.57 -1.98
N LYS A 18 7.96 -0.86 -3.22
CA LYS A 18 6.94 -0.13 -3.98
C LYS A 18 5.55 -0.31 -3.41
N VAL A 19 5.22 -1.55 -3.04
CA VAL A 19 3.93 -1.88 -2.45
C VAL A 19 3.84 -1.30 -1.05
N ARG A 20 4.93 -1.38 -0.28
CA ARG A 20 4.99 -0.82 1.07
C ARG A 20 4.71 0.68 1.05
N ARG A 21 5.34 1.41 0.13
CA ARG A 21 5.14 2.85 0.00
C ARG A 21 3.67 3.16 -0.25
N LYS A 22 3.06 2.44 -1.18
CA LYS A 22 1.65 2.64 -1.50
C LYS A 22 0.76 2.30 -0.31
N ALA A 23 1.06 1.21 0.39
CA ALA A 23 0.29 0.79 1.56
C ALA A 23 0.38 1.81 2.69
N VAL A 24 1.58 2.33 2.98
CA VAL A 24 1.77 3.35 4.01
C VAL A 24 1.00 4.63 3.65
N GLU A 25 1.06 5.03 2.39
CA GLU A 25 0.35 6.21 1.91
C GLU A 25 -1.15 6.08 2.11
N ILE A 26 -1.72 4.94 1.71
CA ILE A 26 -3.15 4.69 1.86
C ILE A 26 -3.54 4.62 3.34
N ALA A 27 -2.75 3.92 4.15
CA ALA A 27 -3.04 3.78 5.58
C ALA A 27 -3.06 5.13 6.28
N ASN A 28 -2.10 6.00 5.98
CA ASN A 28 -2.06 7.35 6.56
C ASN A 28 -3.28 8.17 6.14
N ALA A 29 -3.69 8.05 4.88
CA ALA A 29 -4.86 8.76 4.39
C ALA A 29 -6.14 8.29 5.10
N LEU A 30 -6.30 6.98 5.27
CA LEU A 30 -7.46 6.43 5.97
C LEU A 30 -7.47 6.82 7.43
N LEU A 31 -6.31 6.85 8.07
CA LEU A 31 -6.21 7.28 9.46
C LEU A 31 -6.58 8.74 9.63
N ALA A 32 -6.21 9.57 8.65
CA ALA A 32 -6.60 10.99 8.64
C ALA A 32 -8.12 11.16 8.54
N GLU A 33 -8.81 10.18 7.98
CA GLU A 33 -10.27 10.15 7.92
C GLU A 33 -10.90 9.54 9.17
N ARG A 34 -10.12 9.37 10.23
CA ARG A 34 -10.54 8.83 11.52
C ARG A 34 -10.94 7.36 11.50
N MET A 35 -10.42 6.63 10.54
CA MET A 35 -10.64 5.19 10.50
C MET A 35 -9.85 4.51 11.62
N ASP A 36 -10.39 3.41 12.14
CA ASP A 36 -9.69 2.58 13.12
C ASP A 36 -8.34 2.13 12.56
N GLU A 37 -7.29 2.18 13.38
CA GLU A 37 -5.93 1.89 12.96
C GLU A 37 -5.77 0.50 12.34
N ALA A 38 -6.26 -0.53 13.03
CA ALA A 38 -6.16 -1.90 12.53
C ALA A 38 -6.90 -2.08 11.22
N LYS A 39 -8.06 -1.45 11.10
CA LYS A 39 -8.85 -1.50 9.89
C LYS A 39 -8.16 -0.77 8.75
N ALA A 40 -7.59 0.40 9.04
CA ALA A 40 -6.86 1.18 8.04
C ALA A 40 -5.69 0.38 7.48
N ILE A 41 -4.94 -0.31 8.33
CA ILE A 41 -3.81 -1.12 7.91
C ILE A 41 -4.26 -2.27 7.00
N ARG A 42 -5.33 -2.97 7.38
CA ARG A 42 -5.85 -4.08 6.57
C ARG A 42 -6.31 -3.63 5.20
N ILE A 43 -7.09 -2.57 5.17
CA ILE A 43 -7.63 -2.04 3.91
C ILE A 43 -6.50 -1.52 3.03
N ALA A 44 -5.55 -0.80 3.63
CA ALA A 44 -4.42 -0.23 2.90
C ALA A 44 -3.56 -1.32 2.28
N THR A 45 -3.30 -2.40 3.02
CA THR A 45 -2.50 -3.51 2.50
C THR A 45 -3.18 -4.17 1.32
N ALA A 46 -4.49 -4.42 1.43
CA ALA A 46 -5.25 -5.03 0.35
C ALA A 46 -5.28 -4.14 -0.89
N LYS A 47 -5.51 -2.85 -0.71
CA LYS A 47 -5.55 -1.90 -1.82
C LYS A 47 -4.20 -1.75 -2.49
N ALA A 48 -3.12 -1.74 -1.69
CA ALA A 48 -1.77 -1.62 -2.24
C ALA A 48 -1.41 -2.83 -3.09
N ARG A 49 -1.79 -4.02 -2.65
CA ARG A 49 -1.55 -5.25 -3.41
C ARG A 49 -2.33 -5.26 -4.72
N ALA A 50 -3.58 -4.82 -4.68
CA ALA A 50 -4.39 -4.72 -5.89
C ALA A 50 -3.81 -3.70 -6.86
N TRP A 51 -3.34 -2.57 -6.34
CA TRP A 51 -2.68 -1.55 -7.15
C TRP A 51 -1.42 -2.11 -7.81
N ALA A 52 -0.61 -2.85 -7.06
CA ALA A 52 0.63 -3.43 -7.60
C ALA A 52 0.35 -4.42 -8.72
N LEU A 53 -0.69 -5.23 -8.57
CA LEU A 53 -1.10 -6.18 -9.58
C LEU A 53 -1.56 -5.46 -10.86
N HIS A 54 -2.31 -4.37 -10.70
CA HIS A 54 -2.76 -3.54 -11.82
C HIS A 54 -1.57 -2.93 -12.57
N GLU A 55 -0.60 -2.41 -11.82
CA GLU A 55 0.60 -1.83 -12.42
C GLU A 55 1.38 -2.86 -13.21
N GLN A 56 1.50 -4.07 -12.68
CA GLN A 56 2.20 -5.15 -13.37
C GLN A 56 1.50 -5.50 -14.68
N ARG A 57 0.18 -5.60 -14.66
CA ARG A 57 -0.60 -5.88 -15.86
C ARG A 57 -0.47 -4.79 -16.91
N ARG A 58 -0.44 -3.54 -16.49
CA ARG A 58 -0.25 -2.41 -17.39
C ARG A 58 1.11 -2.46 -18.07
N ARG A 59 2.14 -2.80 -17.30
CA ARG A 59 3.49 -2.92 -17.84
C ARG A 59 3.58 -4.04 -18.87
N GLU A 60 2.96 -5.16 -18.59
CA GLU A 60 2.93 -6.29 -19.51
C GLU A 60 2.22 -5.93 -20.80
N ALA A 61 1.10 -5.22 -20.71
CA ALA A 61 0.36 -4.76 -21.88
C ALA A 61 1.17 -3.78 -22.71
N ASP A 62 1.88 -2.85 -22.05
CA ASP A 62 2.70 -1.86 -22.72
C ASP A 62 3.94 -2.48 -23.36
N ALA A 63 4.43 -3.59 -22.81
CA ALA A 63 5.62 -4.27 -23.32
C ALA A 63 5.33 -5.13 -24.56
N GLU A 64 4.09 -5.44 -24.82
CA GLU A 64 3.70 -6.23 -25.96
C GLU A 64 3.74 -5.41 -27.26
N PRO A 65 4.36 -5.94 -28.32
CA PRO A 65 4.40 -5.21 -29.59
C PRO A 65 3.05 -5.12 -30.27
#